data_6cfc4a0eba00d89f1bf3a3ae48bc4bc6
#
_entry.id   6cfc4a0eba00d89f1bf3a3ae48bc4bc6
#
_cell.length_a   1.000
_cell.length_b   1.000
_cell.length_c   1.000
_cell.angle_alpha   90.00
_cell.angle_beta   90.00
_cell.angle_gamma   90.00
#
_symmetry.space_group_name_H-M   'P 1'
#
loop_
_entity.id
_entity.type
_entity.pdbx_description
1 polymer ?
#
loop_
_entity_poly.entity_id
_entity_poly.type
_entity_poly.pdbx_seq_one_letter_code
_entity_poly.pdbx_strand_id
1 'polypeptide(L)'
;FALKHQGNLRRYWKNLHNLVGVISFPFHLIFAVTGAAMGCFALLTLTLGALVFGPQFQGAATEAMEAWPTPEASGNAAAMAPVDQYLATAREQLPDMEVGWIELRQYGDENGVVDVGGSVPGNVAHHAHVVMRADNAELLTVSAPGARPFNHFLLSPVYSLHFGDYGGLFVRLLYFVLG
;
A
#
# COMPACT_ATOMS: atom_id res chain seq x y z
N PHE A 1 -18.34 -29.18 14.12
CA PHE A 1 -18.38 -29.77 12.77
C PHE A 1 -17.43 -30.98 12.75
N ALA A 2 -17.98 -32.22 12.71
CA ALA A 2 -17.19 -33.42 12.57
C ALA A 2 -17.42 -34.02 11.18
N LEU A 3 -16.35 -34.17 10.40
CA LEU A 3 -16.38 -34.93 9.16
C LEU A 3 -16.53 -36.42 9.49
N LYS A 4 -17.77 -36.91 9.65
CA LYS A 4 -18.03 -38.32 9.76
C LYS A 4 -18.13 -38.92 8.36
N HIS A 5 -17.17 -39.76 8.01
CA HIS A 5 -17.23 -40.60 6.81
C HIS A 5 -18.19 -41.75 7.06
N GLN A 6 -19.49 -41.53 6.85
CA GLN A 6 -20.51 -42.54 6.90
C GLN A 6 -21.05 -42.75 5.49
N GLY A 7 -20.48 -43.68 4.73
CA GLY A 7 -21.01 -44.35 3.53
C GLY A 7 -21.81 -43.56 2.46
N ASN A 8 -22.23 -42.32 2.74
CA ASN A 8 -23.01 -41.48 1.84
C ASN A 8 -22.18 -40.28 1.35
N LEU A 9 -21.62 -40.42 0.14
CA LEU A 9 -20.83 -39.42 -0.54
C LEU A 9 -21.53 -38.05 -0.63
N ARG A 10 -22.83 -37.98 -0.85
CA ARG A 10 -23.59 -36.73 -0.94
C ARG A 10 -23.56 -35.98 0.41
N ARG A 11 -23.69 -36.70 1.53
CA ARG A 11 -23.61 -36.11 2.85
C ARG A 11 -22.21 -35.64 3.20
N TYR A 12 -21.22 -36.41 2.80
CA TYR A 12 -19.80 -36.02 2.94
C TYR A 12 -19.49 -34.70 2.22
N TRP A 13 -19.85 -34.60 0.94
CA TRP A 13 -19.60 -33.38 0.16
C TRP A 13 -20.37 -32.16 0.68
N LYS A 14 -21.61 -32.35 1.14
CA LYS A 14 -22.35 -31.26 1.81
C LYS A 14 -21.66 -30.79 3.08
N ASN A 15 -21.20 -31.72 3.94
CA ASN A 15 -20.50 -31.34 5.17
C ASN A 15 -19.16 -30.68 4.88
N LEU A 16 -18.41 -31.15 3.89
CA LEU A 16 -17.17 -30.55 3.46
C LEU A 16 -17.39 -29.13 2.94
N HIS A 17 -18.39 -28.93 2.07
CA HIS A 17 -18.76 -27.62 1.57
C HIS A 17 -19.11 -26.64 2.71
N ASN A 18 -19.92 -27.08 3.66
CA ASN A 18 -20.28 -26.27 4.83
C ASN A 18 -19.05 -25.94 5.70
N LEU A 19 -18.16 -26.90 5.89
CA LEU A 19 -16.94 -26.70 6.67
C LEU A 19 -16.02 -25.68 5.98
N VAL A 20 -15.76 -25.85 4.70
CA VAL A 20 -14.96 -24.91 3.91
C VAL A 20 -15.59 -23.52 3.92
N GLY A 21 -16.90 -23.43 3.70
CA GLY A 21 -17.62 -22.15 3.74
C GLY A 21 -17.51 -21.42 5.09
N VAL A 22 -17.58 -22.16 6.22
CA VAL A 22 -17.42 -21.55 7.55
C VAL A 22 -15.98 -21.09 7.80
N ILE A 23 -14.99 -21.88 7.36
CA ILE A 23 -13.57 -21.53 7.53
C ILE A 23 -13.17 -20.36 6.63
N SER A 24 -13.66 -20.30 5.39
CA SER A 24 -13.35 -19.21 4.46
C SER A 24 -14.16 -17.93 4.70
N PHE A 25 -15.27 -18.01 5.44
CA PHE A 25 -16.16 -16.87 5.70
C PHE A 25 -15.44 -15.62 6.27
N PRO A 26 -14.55 -15.73 7.28
CA PRO A 26 -13.83 -14.56 7.78
C PRO A 26 -12.99 -13.86 6.70
N PHE A 27 -12.37 -14.62 5.79
CA PHE A 27 -11.58 -14.08 4.68
C PHE A 27 -12.47 -13.34 3.67
N HIS A 28 -13.60 -13.94 3.29
CA HIS A 28 -14.58 -13.29 2.40
C HIS A 28 -15.14 -12.02 3.03
N LEU A 29 -15.37 -12.01 4.35
CA LEU A 29 -15.82 -10.81 5.05
C LEU A 29 -14.75 -9.71 5.02
N ILE A 30 -13.49 -10.05 5.24
CA ILE A 30 -12.37 -9.10 5.13
C ILE A 30 -12.32 -8.53 3.71
N PHE A 31 -12.36 -9.37 2.66
CA PHE A 31 -12.37 -8.89 1.28
C PHE A 31 -13.56 -8.00 0.96
N ALA A 32 -14.76 -8.38 1.40
CA ALA A 32 -15.97 -7.60 1.15
C ALA A 32 -15.89 -6.22 1.83
N VAL A 33 -15.50 -6.17 3.09
CA VAL A 33 -15.41 -4.92 3.87
C VAL A 33 -14.28 -4.03 3.35
N THR A 34 -13.09 -4.59 3.13
CA THR A 34 -11.95 -3.81 2.65
C THR A 34 -12.12 -3.36 1.20
N GLY A 35 -12.65 -4.21 0.32
CA GLY A 35 -12.98 -3.85 -1.05
C GLY A 35 -14.07 -2.78 -1.14
N ALA A 36 -15.13 -2.90 -0.32
CA ALA A 36 -16.15 -1.87 -0.22
C ALA A 36 -15.57 -0.54 0.31
N ALA A 37 -14.72 -0.60 1.33
CA ALA A 37 -14.05 0.61 1.86
C ALA A 37 -13.21 1.30 0.79
N MET A 38 -12.42 0.55 0.02
CA MET A 38 -11.59 1.10 -1.07
C MET A 38 -12.46 1.69 -2.19
N GLY A 39 -13.49 0.96 -2.65
CA GLY A 39 -14.38 1.42 -3.72
C GLY A 39 -15.25 2.60 -3.31
N CYS A 40 -15.85 2.58 -2.11
CA CYS A 40 -16.65 3.67 -1.60
C CYS A 40 -15.82 4.92 -1.34
N PHE A 41 -14.59 4.76 -0.83
CA PHE A 41 -13.69 5.90 -0.63
C PHE A 41 -13.37 6.60 -1.94
N ALA A 42 -13.00 5.85 -2.98
CA ALA A 42 -12.73 6.41 -4.31
C ALA A 42 -13.97 7.11 -4.90
N LEU A 43 -15.16 6.45 -4.84
CA LEU A 43 -16.41 7.03 -5.31
C LEU A 43 -16.80 8.31 -4.57
N LEU A 44 -16.73 8.30 -3.24
CA LEU A 44 -17.06 9.47 -2.42
C LEU A 44 -16.06 10.59 -2.66
N THR A 45 -14.79 10.29 -2.73
CA THR A 45 -13.75 11.28 -2.96
C THR A 45 -13.92 11.92 -4.34
N LEU A 46 -14.13 11.14 -5.39
CA LEU A 46 -14.30 11.66 -6.75
C LEU A 46 -15.61 12.43 -6.92
N THR A 47 -16.72 11.93 -6.40
CA THR A 47 -18.02 12.55 -6.61
C THR A 47 -18.24 13.79 -5.72
N LEU A 48 -17.98 13.69 -4.42
CA LEU A 48 -18.12 14.82 -3.50
C LEU A 48 -17.05 15.88 -3.75
N GLY A 49 -15.85 15.45 -4.07
CA GLY A 49 -14.78 16.37 -4.40
C GLY A 49 -15.06 17.18 -5.65
N ALA A 50 -15.53 16.56 -6.72
CA ALA A 50 -15.93 17.26 -7.95
C ALA A 50 -17.11 18.22 -7.71
N LEU A 51 -18.07 17.86 -6.83
CA LEU A 51 -19.21 18.70 -6.49
C LEU A 51 -18.84 19.92 -5.62
N VAL A 52 -17.92 19.72 -4.66
CA VAL A 52 -17.57 20.78 -3.68
C VAL A 52 -16.47 21.70 -4.20
N PHE A 53 -15.47 21.13 -4.86
CA PHE A 53 -14.26 21.84 -5.28
C PHE A 53 -14.19 22.11 -6.80
N GLY A 54 -15.15 21.56 -7.58
CA GLY A 54 -15.18 21.71 -9.02
C GLY A 54 -13.99 21.05 -9.75
N PRO A 55 -13.64 21.53 -10.96
CA PRO A 55 -12.58 20.91 -11.78
C PRO A 55 -11.18 20.93 -11.14
N GLN A 56 -10.97 21.81 -10.16
CA GLN A 56 -9.67 21.93 -9.46
C GLN A 56 -9.47 20.83 -8.41
N PHE A 57 -10.51 20.06 -8.11
CA PHE A 57 -10.47 18.99 -7.12
C PHE A 57 -9.48 17.87 -7.50
N GLN A 58 -9.34 17.54 -8.78
CA GLN A 58 -8.42 16.47 -9.20
C GLN A 58 -6.98 16.80 -8.82
N GLY A 59 -6.54 18.05 -9.01
CA GLY A 59 -5.20 18.48 -8.58
C GLY A 59 -5.04 18.43 -7.06
N ALA A 60 -6.00 18.99 -6.32
CA ALA A 60 -5.97 19.01 -4.86
C ALA A 60 -6.09 17.60 -4.24
N ALA A 61 -6.85 16.69 -4.86
CA ALA A 61 -6.97 15.32 -4.39
C ALA A 61 -5.68 14.52 -4.67
N THR A 62 -5.06 14.72 -5.82
CA THR A 62 -3.76 14.12 -6.14
C THR A 62 -2.71 14.62 -5.16
N GLU A 63 -2.63 15.91 -4.93
CA GLU A 63 -1.71 16.53 -3.96
C GLU A 63 -1.95 16.05 -2.51
N ALA A 64 -3.21 15.86 -2.11
CA ALA A 64 -3.55 15.34 -0.78
C ALA A 64 -3.35 13.81 -0.64
N MET A 65 -3.43 13.07 -1.75
CA MET A 65 -3.22 11.61 -1.77
C MET A 65 -1.76 11.25 -2.03
N GLU A 66 -1.00 12.07 -2.73
CA GLU A 66 0.44 11.92 -2.85
C GLU A 66 1.09 12.36 -1.53
N ALA A 67 1.77 11.43 -0.86
CA ALA A 67 2.52 11.75 0.36
C ALA A 67 3.62 12.81 0.09
N TRP A 68 3.96 12.98 -1.18
CA TRP A 68 4.91 13.94 -1.73
C TRP A 68 4.49 14.35 -3.13
N PRO A 69 4.13 15.59 -3.34
CA PRO A 69 3.80 16.08 -4.68
C PRO A 69 5.02 15.92 -5.60
N THR A 70 4.75 15.47 -6.81
CA THR A 70 5.78 15.46 -7.87
C THR A 70 6.15 16.91 -8.14
N PRO A 71 7.43 17.31 -8.01
CA PRO A 71 7.83 18.68 -8.28
C PRO A 71 7.59 19.02 -9.75
N GLU A 72 7.29 20.27 -10.04
CA GLU A 72 7.29 20.75 -11.43
C GLU A 72 8.72 20.69 -11.99
N ALA A 73 8.86 20.21 -13.23
CA ALA A 73 10.13 20.22 -13.90
C ALA A 73 10.62 21.66 -14.08
N SER A 74 11.86 21.93 -13.72
CA SER A 74 12.50 23.23 -13.95
C SER A 74 12.87 23.45 -15.40
N GLY A 75 13.08 22.35 -16.15
CA GLY A 75 13.67 22.34 -17.49
C GLY A 75 15.19 22.44 -17.50
N ASN A 76 15.83 22.52 -16.34
CA ASN A 76 17.28 22.56 -16.21
C ASN A 76 17.82 21.15 -15.92
N ALA A 77 18.74 20.68 -16.77
CA ALA A 77 19.37 19.39 -16.57
C ALA A 77 20.31 19.42 -15.35
N ALA A 78 20.23 18.40 -14.50
CA ALA A 78 21.15 18.22 -13.39
C ALA A 78 21.76 16.82 -13.38
N ALA A 79 23.00 16.72 -12.88
CA ALA A 79 23.62 15.42 -12.65
C ALA A 79 22.94 14.76 -11.44
N MET A 80 22.67 13.46 -11.59
CA MET A 80 21.98 12.68 -10.55
C MET A 80 22.97 11.95 -9.66
N ALA A 81 22.65 11.82 -8.39
CA ALA A 81 23.43 11.02 -7.48
C ALA A 81 23.34 9.52 -7.86
N PRO A 82 24.36 8.72 -7.54
CA PRO A 82 24.31 7.28 -7.80
C PRO A 82 23.25 6.60 -6.92
N VAL A 83 22.64 5.52 -7.46
CA VAL A 83 21.57 4.76 -6.76
C VAL A 83 22.01 4.26 -5.40
N ASP A 84 23.27 3.86 -5.25
CA ASP A 84 23.82 3.39 -3.97
C ASP A 84 23.76 4.46 -2.88
N GLN A 85 23.84 5.74 -3.23
CA GLN A 85 23.71 6.83 -2.28
C GLN A 85 22.28 6.97 -1.78
N TYR A 86 21.26 6.83 -2.65
CA TYR A 86 19.86 6.82 -2.24
C TYR A 86 19.57 5.67 -1.30
N LEU A 87 20.08 4.47 -1.61
CA LEU A 87 19.92 3.30 -0.76
C LEU A 87 20.64 3.45 0.59
N ALA A 88 21.81 4.08 0.59
CA ALA A 88 22.54 4.35 1.83
C ALA A 88 21.77 5.31 2.73
N THR A 89 21.29 6.43 2.19
CA THR A 89 20.45 7.39 2.91
C THR A 89 19.17 6.73 3.44
N ALA A 90 18.50 5.92 2.63
CA ALA A 90 17.29 5.24 3.04
C ALA A 90 17.53 4.26 4.22
N ARG A 91 18.63 3.51 4.19
CA ARG A 91 19.02 2.59 5.29
C ARG A 91 19.42 3.32 6.56
N GLU A 92 20.04 4.48 6.44
CA GLU A 92 20.38 5.32 7.59
C GLU A 92 19.13 5.85 8.29
N GLN A 93 18.12 6.28 7.51
CA GLN A 93 16.89 6.85 8.05
C GLN A 93 15.92 5.78 8.58
N LEU A 94 15.83 4.63 7.93
CA LEU A 94 14.95 3.53 8.28
C LEU A 94 15.71 2.18 8.20
N PRO A 95 16.52 1.84 9.21
CA PRO A 95 17.34 0.63 9.21
C PRO A 95 16.55 -0.67 9.07
N ASP A 96 15.32 -0.70 9.60
CA ASP A 96 14.45 -1.87 9.60
C ASP A 96 13.58 -1.96 8.32
N MET A 97 13.72 -1.03 7.38
CA MET A 97 12.95 -1.04 6.15
C MET A 97 13.55 -2.03 5.14
N GLU A 98 12.73 -2.99 4.72
CA GLU A 98 13.01 -3.82 3.57
C GLU A 98 12.65 -3.04 2.30
N VAL A 99 13.66 -2.59 1.55
CA VAL A 99 13.47 -1.82 0.33
C VAL A 99 12.77 -2.67 -0.72
N GLY A 100 11.64 -2.20 -1.21
CA GLY A 100 10.82 -2.87 -2.22
C GLY A 100 10.89 -2.23 -3.60
N TRP A 101 11.02 -0.89 -3.67
CA TRP A 101 11.06 -0.16 -4.94
C TRP A 101 11.81 1.18 -4.80
N ILE A 102 12.21 1.73 -5.93
CA ILE A 102 12.72 3.09 -6.07
C ILE A 102 11.91 3.77 -7.17
N GLU A 103 11.30 4.88 -6.85
CA GLU A 103 10.57 5.71 -7.80
C GLU A 103 11.37 6.97 -8.11
N LEU A 104 11.54 7.26 -9.40
CA LEU A 104 12.30 8.41 -9.89
C LEU A 104 11.33 9.39 -10.53
N ARG A 105 11.19 10.58 -9.96
CA ARG A 105 10.30 11.63 -10.44
C ARG A 105 11.15 12.79 -10.95
N GLN A 106 10.84 13.28 -12.15
CA GLN A 106 11.63 14.33 -12.82
C GLN A 106 13.14 14.03 -12.84
N TYR A 107 13.50 12.75 -13.06
CA TYR A 107 14.90 12.32 -13.05
C TYR A 107 15.69 12.97 -14.18
N GLY A 108 16.83 13.59 -13.84
CA GLY A 108 17.63 14.36 -14.79
C GLY A 108 17.36 15.87 -14.76
N ASP A 109 16.36 16.30 -13.99
CA ASP A 109 16.04 17.71 -13.75
C ASP A 109 16.55 18.18 -12.38
N GLU A 110 16.90 19.44 -12.21
CA GLU A 110 17.37 19.97 -10.92
C GLU A 110 16.34 19.85 -9.80
N ASN A 111 15.04 19.78 -10.14
CA ASN A 111 13.95 19.52 -9.22
C ASN A 111 13.65 18.03 -9.05
N GLY A 112 14.50 17.15 -9.60
CA GLY A 112 14.31 15.72 -9.51
C GLY A 112 14.24 15.20 -8.08
N VAL A 113 13.34 14.23 -7.85
CA VAL A 113 13.10 13.59 -6.54
C VAL A 113 13.18 12.08 -6.69
N VAL A 114 13.74 11.42 -5.69
CA VAL A 114 13.79 9.97 -5.57
C VAL A 114 13.05 9.54 -4.32
N ASP A 115 12.09 8.63 -4.49
CA ASP A 115 11.38 7.98 -3.39
C ASP A 115 11.84 6.51 -3.28
N VAL A 116 12.51 6.20 -2.18
CA VAL A 116 12.86 4.83 -1.82
C VAL A 116 11.78 4.30 -0.90
N GLY A 117 10.97 3.38 -1.42
CA GLY A 117 9.86 2.79 -0.71
C GLY A 117 10.11 1.33 -0.32
N GLY A 118 9.45 0.91 0.74
CA GLY A 118 9.58 -0.44 1.25
C GLY A 118 8.61 -0.78 2.35
N SER A 119 8.88 -1.88 3.04
CA SER A 119 8.06 -2.34 4.15
C SER A 119 8.86 -2.46 5.44
N VAL A 120 8.23 -2.13 6.57
CA VAL A 120 8.77 -2.38 7.90
C VAL A 120 8.06 -3.59 8.49
N PRO A 121 8.76 -4.73 8.69
CA PRO A 121 8.15 -5.97 9.18
C PRO A 121 7.42 -5.80 10.52
N GLY A 122 6.38 -6.62 10.72
CA GLY A 122 5.63 -6.65 11.99
C GLY A 122 4.55 -5.58 12.16
N ASN A 123 4.31 -4.75 11.15
CA ASN A 123 3.27 -3.73 11.18
C ASN A 123 2.27 -3.93 10.03
N VAL A 124 0.95 -3.86 10.30
CA VAL A 124 -0.08 -3.96 9.27
C VAL A 124 -0.03 -2.76 8.31
N ALA A 125 0.30 -1.58 8.83
CA ALA A 125 0.55 -0.37 8.03
C ALA A 125 2.05 -0.27 7.69
N HIS A 126 2.61 -1.31 7.10
CA HIS A 126 4.05 -1.55 6.99
C HIS A 126 4.78 -0.73 5.92
N HIS A 127 4.08 -0.05 5.02
CA HIS A 127 4.74 0.76 4.00
C HIS A 127 5.45 1.97 4.59
N ALA A 128 6.67 2.18 4.15
CA ALA A 128 7.54 3.27 4.53
C ALA A 128 8.19 3.90 3.30
N HIS A 129 8.53 5.18 3.39
CA HIS A 129 9.13 5.94 2.29
C HIS A 129 10.23 6.86 2.81
N VAL A 130 11.29 6.97 2.05
CA VAL A 130 12.34 7.96 2.24
C VAL A 130 12.49 8.74 0.95
N VAL A 131 12.12 10.01 0.99
CA VAL A 131 12.13 10.90 -0.18
C VAL A 131 13.28 11.85 -0.09
N MET A 132 14.02 11.98 -1.16
CA MET A 132 15.24 12.76 -1.25
C MET A 132 15.39 13.44 -2.60
N ARG A 133 16.25 14.45 -2.68
CA ARG A 133 16.62 15.07 -3.93
C ARG A 133 17.38 14.09 -4.83
N ALA A 134 17.15 14.17 -6.13
CA ALA A 134 17.80 13.26 -7.07
C ALA A 134 19.24 13.64 -7.40
N ASP A 135 19.62 14.92 -7.23
CA ASP A 135 20.95 15.42 -7.57
C ASP A 135 22.04 15.08 -6.51
N ASN A 136 21.67 15.05 -5.24
CA ASN A 136 22.63 14.94 -4.13
C ASN A 136 22.20 13.98 -3.00
N ALA A 137 21.05 13.30 -3.13
CA ALA A 137 20.44 12.46 -2.12
C ALA A 137 20.16 13.16 -0.76
N GLU A 138 19.98 14.49 -0.78
CA GLU A 138 19.57 15.23 0.38
C GLU A 138 18.15 14.82 0.82
N LEU A 139 17.99 14.53 2.11
CA LEU A 139 16.73 14.08 2.67
C LEU A 139 15.67 15.18 2.62
N LEU A 140 14.53 14.91 1.99
CA LEU A 140 13.38 15.80 1.98
C LEU A 140 12.37 15.41 3.07
N THR A 141 12.05 14.12 3.17
CA THR A 141 11.10 13.65 4.16
C THR A 141 11.17 12.13 4.36
N VAL A 142 10.73 11.68 5.53
CA VAL A 142 10.62 10.27 5.90
C VAL A 142 9.20 9.99 6.35
N SER A 143 8.62 8.92 5.85
CA SER A 143 7.33 8.41 6.29
C SER A 143 7.49 6.99 6.79
N ALA A 144 7.45 6.84 8.11
CA ALA A 144 7.47 5.55 8.77
C ALA A 144 6.05 5.12 9.20
N PRO A 145 5.80 3.82 9.42
CA PRO A 145 4.57 3.37 10.06
C PRO A 145 4.34 4.09 11.39
N GLY A 146 3.14 4.67 11.56
CA GLY A 146 2.77 5.44 12.77
C GLY A 146 3.04 6.95 12.73
N ALA A 147 3.87 7.45 11.80
CA ALA A 147 4.14 8.89 11.65
C ALA A 147 3.36 9.55 10.50
N ARG A 148 2.34 8.87 9.97
CA ARG A 148 1.64 9.28 8.75
C ARG A 148 0.42 10.16 9.02
N PRO A 149 0.05 11.04 8.06
CA PRO A 149 -1.23 11.72 8.07
C PRO A 149 -2.41 10.73 8.20
N PHE A 150 -3.51 11.19 8.78
CA PHE A 150 -4.69 10.36 9.11
C PHE A 150 -5.23 9.55 7.91
N ASN A 151 -5.25 10.10 6.72
CA ASN A 151 -5.66 9.42 5.49
C ASN A 151 -4.80 8.19 5.17
N HIS A 152 -3.48 8.28 5.33
CA HIS A 152 -2.56 7.15 5.18
C HIS A 152 -2.73 6.12 6.30
N PHE A 153 -2.98 6.58 7.53
CA PHE A 153 -3.27 5.70 8.66
C PHE A 153 -4.53 4.85 8.41
N LEU A 154 -5.55 5.43 7.78
CA LEU A 154 -6.81 4.72 7.51
C LEU A 154 -6.70 3.76 6.32
N LEU A 155 -6.08 4.18 5.22
CA LEU A 155 -6.07 3.40 3.97
C LEU A 155 -4.98 2.32 3.93
N SER A 156 -3.83 2.55 4.53
CA SER A 156 -2.73 1.59 4.51
C SER A 156 -3.10 0.23 5.14
N PRO A 157 -3.75 0.15 6.34
CA PRO A 157 -4.22 -1.12 6.88
C PRO A 157 -5.29 -1.78 6.03
N VAL A 158 -6.19 -1.00 5.42
CA VAL A 158 -7.24 -1.54 4.53
C VAL A 158 -6.62 -2.23 3.33
N TYR A 159 -5.60 -1.62 2.73
CA TYR A 159 -4.84 -2.18 1.62
C TYR A 159 -4.14 -3.49 2.03
N SER A 160 -3.39 -3.46 3.12
CA SER A 160 -2.67 -4.63 3.63
C SER A 160 -3.60 -5.78 4.00
N LEU A 161 -4.74 -5.48 4.61
CA LEU A 161 -5.77 -6.48 4.92
C LEU A 161 -6.45 -7.02 3.65
N HIS A 162 -6.62 -6.20 2.61
CA HIS A 162 -7.23 -6.67 1.37
C HIS A 162 -6.33 -7.63 0.60
N PHE A 163 -5.03 -7.33 0.51
CA PHE A 163 -4.07 -8.13 -0.25
C PHE A 163 -3.33 -9.19 0.57
N GLY A 164 -3.51 -9.22 1.90
CA GLY A 164 -2.87 -10.20 2.77
C GLY A 164 -1.34 -10.11 2.80
N ASP A 165 -0.77 -8.92 2.58
CA ASP A 165 0.67 -8.74 2.48
C ASP A 165 1.39 -8.50 3.82
N TYR A 166 0.64 -8.34 4.90
CA TYR A 166 1.14 -8.07 6.26
C TYR A 166 1.76 -9.27 6.99
N GLY A 167 1.49 -10.49 6.53
CA GLY A 167 1.93 -11.75 7.18
C GLY A 167 2.83 -12.62 6.32
N GLY A 168 3.49 -12.04 5.31
CA GLY A 168 4.39 -12.76 4.42
C GLY A 168 3.72 -13.85 3.58
N LEU A 169 4.51 -14.81 3.12
CA LEU A 169 4.05 -15.86 2.22
C LEU A 169 2.92 -16.72 2.82
N PHE A 170 2.97 -16.99 4.12
CA PHE A 170 1.97 -17.82 4.79
C PHE A 170 0.56 -17.21 4.71
N VAL A 171 0.44 -15.93 5.00
CA VAL A 171 -0.86 -15.23 4.94
C VAL A 171 -1.33 -15.12 3.50
N ARG A 172 -0.45 -14.84 2.53
CA ARG A 172 -0.80 -14.81 1.10
C ARG A 172 -1.32 -16.16 0.61
N LEU A 173 -0.71 -17.27 1.04
CA LEU A 173 -1.21 -18.62 0.71
C LEU A 173 -2.57 -18.91 1.34
N LEU A 174 -2.80 -18.49 2.60
CA LEU A 174 -4.12 -18.60 3.23
C LEU A 174 -5.18 -17.80 2.46
N TYR A 175 -4.86 -16.58 2.06
CA TYR A 175 -5.75 -15.74 1.25
C TYR A 175 -6.05 -16.38 -0.11
N PHE A 176 -5.05 -16.95 -0.75
CA PHE A 176 -5.22 -17.65 -2.03
C PHE A 176 -6.11 -18.90 -1.92
N VAL A 177 -6.01 -19.65 -0.82
CA VAL A 177 -6.77 -20.91 -0.64
C VAL A 177 -8.18 -20.67 -0.11
N LEU A 178 -8.37 -19.67 0.75
CA LEU A 178 -9.63 -19.43 1.48
C LEU A 178 -10.42 -18.22 0.98
N GLY A 179 -9.83 -17.33 0.21
CA GLY A 179 -10.46 -16.16 -0.43
C GLY A 179 -10.79 -16.43 -1.87
#